data_7c9fcd86934a3ff2a5d6367e3ddae05a
#
_entry.id   7c9fcd86934a3ff2a5d6367e3ddae05a
#
_cell.length_a   1.000
_cell.length_b   1.000
_cell.length_c   1.000
_cell.angle_alpha   90.00
_cell.angle_beta   90.00
_cell.angle_gamma   90.00
#
_symmetry.space_group_name_H-M   'P 1'
#
loop_
_entity.id
_entity.type
_entity.pdbx_description
1 polymer ?
#
loop_
_entity_poly.entity_id
_entity_poly.type
_entity_poly.pdbx_seq_one_letter_code
_entity_poly.pdbx_strand_id
1 'polypeptide(L)' 'MVRQIIFHGEHFIDFYKKLDSGVKSKIQYVFELIKQVKRVPKKFLAPMTGYDGLFEIRVEYQSNIYRIFCCFDRGLIERP' A
#
# COMPACT_ATOMS: atom_id res chain seq x y z
N MET A 1 -11.03 3.79 -10.45
CA MET A 1 -9.74 3.60 -9.78
C MET A 1 -8.96 4.89 -9.80
N VAL A 2 -8.53 5.35 -8.63
CA VAL A 2 -7.85 6.64 -8.53
C VAL A 2 -6.35 6.51 -8.78
N ARG A 3 -5.77 5.41 -8.34
CA ARG A 3 -4.33 5.20 -8.49
C ARG A 3 -4.00 3.72 -8.56
N GLN A 4 -2.84 3.44 -9.11
CA GLN A 4 -2.35 2.07 -9.24
C GLN A 4 -1.12 1.91 -8.36
N ILE A 5 -1.13 0.85 -7.55
CA ILE A 5 -0.04 0.58 -6.61
C ILE A 5 1.06 -0.20 -7.31
N ILE A 6 2.29 0.26 -7.17
CA ILE A 6 3.47 -0.45 -7.66
C ILE A 6 4.31 -0.79 -6.43
N PHE A 7 4.50 -2.07 -6.18
CA PHE A 7 5.24 -2.49 -5.00
C PHE A 7 6.74 -2.32 -5.19
N HIS A 8 7.39 -1.87 -4.14
CA HIS A 8 8.82 -1.64 -4.16
C HIS A 8 9.53 -2.91 -3.67
N GLY A 9 10.39 -3.48 -4.51
CA GLY A 9 11.12 -4.68 -4.17
C GLY A 9 10.41 -5.93 -4.62
N GLU A 10 11.16 -7.04 -4.63
CA GLU A 10 10.67 -8.31 -5.15
C GLU A 10 10.11 -9.23 -4.06
N HIS A 11 10.23 -8.82 -2.81
CA HIS A 11 9.93 -9.73 -1.70
C HIS A 11 8.50 -9.67 -1.21
N PHE A 12 7.68 -8.79 -1.77
CA PHE A 12 6.32 -8.64 -1.28
C PHE A 12 5.51 -9.93 -1.41
N ILE A 13 5.59 -10.59 -2.57
CA ILE A 13 4.80 -11.79 -2.79
C ILE A 13 5.18 -12.90 -1.82
N ASP A 14 6.47 -13.09 -1.60
CA ASP A 14 6.93 -14.11 -0.65
C ASP A 14 6.49 -13.79 0.77
N PHE A 15 6.60 -12.54 1.16
CA PHE A 15 6.15 -12.07 2.44
C PHE A 15 4.66 -12.30 2.61
N TYR A 16 3.87 -11.92 1.60
CA TYR A 16 2.42 -12.03 1.63
C TYR A 16 1.96 -13.48 1.77
N LYS A 17 2.61 -14.38 1.05
CA LYS A 17 2.22 -15.79 1.07
C LYS A 17 2.32 -16.42 2.44
N LYS A 18 3.17 -15.90 3.29
CA LYS A 18 3.41 -16.45 4.63
C LYS A 18 2.43 -15.94 5.67
N LEU A 19 1.59 -15.01 5.32
CA LEU A 19 0.67 -14.39 6.28
C LEU A 19 -0.59 -15.21 6.45
N ASP A 20 -1.22 -15.06 7.62
CA ASP A 20 -2.52 -15.68 7.89
C ASP A 20 -3.59 -15.08 6.99
N SER A 21 -4.67 -15.84 6.79
CA SER A 21 -5.76 -15.39 5.94
C SER A 21 -6.40 -14.09 6.46
N GLY A 22 -6.48 -13.92 7.77
CA GLY A 22 -7.03 -12.69 8.34
C GLY A 22 -6.21 -11.48 7.98
N VAL A 23 -4.88 -11.61 8.08
CA VAL A 23 -3.98 -10.52 7.71
C VAL A 23 -4.09 -10.24 6.22
N LYS A 24 -4.13 -11.29 5.40
CA LYS A 24 -4.24 -11.11 3.96
C LYS A 24 -5.52 -10.37 3.58
N SER A 25 -6.62 -10.69 4.22
CA SER A 25 -7.89 -10.01 3.97
C SER A 25 -7.80 -8.53 4.33
N LYS A 26 -7.15 -8.22 5.46
CA LYS A 26 -6.99 -6.84 5.87
C LYS A 26 -6.11 -6.07 4.89
N ILE A 27 -5.04 -6.70 4.43
CA ILE A 27 -4.15 -6.09 3.44
C ILE A 27 -4.91 -5.79 2.15
N GLN A 28 -5.70 -6.75 1.68
CA GLN A 28 -6.51 -6.54 0.48
C GLN A 28 -7.50 -5.39 0.67
N TYR A 29 -8.13 -5.31 1.83
CA TYR A 29 -9.04 -4.22 2.13
C TYR A 29 -8.32 -2.87 2.02
N VAL A 30 -7.14 -2.76 2.63
CA VAL A 30 -6.39 -1.51 2.62
C VAL A 30 -5.94 -1.17 1.20
N PHE A 31 -5.52 -2.17 0.42
CA PHE A 31 -5.13 -1.95 -0.97
C PHE A 31 -6.29 -1.39 -1.79
N GLU A 32 -7.47 -1.99 -1.64
CA GLU A 32 -8.65 -1.49 -2.37
C GLU A 32 -9.01 -0.08 -1.94
N LEU A 33 -8.92 0.21 -0.64
CA LEU A 33 -9.17 1.54 -0.14
C LEU A 33 -8.22 2.55 -0.81
N ILE A 34 -6.93 2.23 -0.86
CA ILE A 34 -5.94 3.11 -1.47
C ILE A 34 -6.20 3.32 -2.95
N LYS A 35 -6.62 2.28 -3.65
CA LYS A 35 -6.90 2.39 -5.09
C LYS A 35 -8.12 3.24 -5.39
N GLN A 36 -9.13 3.20 -4.53
CA GLN A 36 -10.44 3.79 -4.84
C GLN A 36 -10.67 5.15 -4.23
N VAL A 37 -10.08 5.44 -3.09
CA VAL A 37 -10.35 6.66 -2.33
C VAL A 37 -9.33 7.73 -2.71
N LYS A 38 -9.81 8.94 -3.01
CA LYS A 38 -8.92 10.03 -3.39
C LYS A 38 -7.98 10.42 -2.26
N ARG A 39 -8.51 10.56 -1.05
CA ARG A 39 -7.72 10.92 0.12
C ARG A 39 -7.68 9.76 1.07
N VAL A 40 -6.51 9.18 1.20
CA VAL A 40 -6.32 8.04 2.09
C VAL A 40 -5.78 8.55 3.43
N PRO A 41 -6.41 8.17 4.55
CA PRO A 41 -5.91 8.58 5.86
C PRO A 41 -4.46 8.15 6.08
N LYS A 42 -3.71 8.96 6.82
CA LYS A 42 -2.30 8.68 7.09
C LYS A 42 -2.07 7.38 7.84
N LYS A 43 -3.07 6.89 8.54
CA LYS A 43 -2.91 5.63 9.24
C LYS A 43 -2.77 4.45 8.29
N PHE A 44 -3.18 4.61 7.02
CA PHE A 44 -3.04 3.56 6.02
C PHE A 44 -1.92 3.83 5.04
N LEU A 45 -1.63 5.11 4.76
CA LEU A 45 -0.68 5.45 3.71
C LEU A 45 0.05 6.74 4.09
N ALA A 46 1.37 6.68 4.15
CA ALA A 46 2.19 7.84 4.48
C ALA A 46 3.38 7.95 3.55
N PRO A 47 3.74 9.17 3.13
CA PRO A 47 4.95 9.33 2.34
C PRO A 47 6.18 9.03 3.18
N MET A 48 7.21 8.48 2.56
CA MET A 48 8.46 8.22 3.25
C MET A 48 9.33 9.46 3.24
N THR A 49 9.79 9.85 4.41
CA THR A 49 10.65 11.01 4.56
C THR A 49 11.98 10.75 3.85
N GLY A 50 12.39 11.71 3.03
CA GLY A 50 13.67 11.62 2.34
C GLY A 50 13.62 10.87 1.03
N TYR A 51 12.48 10.31 0.65
CA TYR A 51 12.34 9.56 -0.60
C TYR A 51 11.14 10.08 -1.38
N ASP A 52 11.43 10.82 -2.43
CA ASP A 52 10.37 11.39 -3.25
C ASP A 52 9.65 10.29 -4.02
N GLY A 53 8.33 10.27 -3.89
CA GLY A 53 7.51 9.31 -4.60
C GLY A 53 7.40 7.93 -3.98
N LEU A 54 8.05 7.71 -2.85
CA LEU A 54 7.97 6.43 -2.14
C LEU A 54 7.03 6.55 -0.95
N PHE A 55 6.15 5.57 -0.79
CA PHE A 55 5.14 5.59 0.25
C PHE A 55 5.17 4.31 1.07
N GLU A 56 4.67 4.41 2.28
CA GLU A 56 4.52 3.26 3.19
C GLU A 56 3.05 2.98 3.37
N ILE A 57 2.64 1.76 3.05
CA ILE A 57 1.28 1.29 3.34
C ILE A 57 1.33 0.64 4.71
N ARG A 58 0.44 1.05 5.60
CA ARG A 58 0.37 0.53 6.97
C ARG A 58 -0.89 -0.27 7.15
N VAL A 59 -0.73 -1.51 7.58
CA VAL A 59 -1.86 -2.39 7.86
C VAL A 59 -1.76 -2.88 9.28
N GLU A 60 -2.72 -2.52 10.11
CA GLU A 60 -2.76 -2.93 11.50
C GLU A 60 -3.73 -4.10 11.65
N TYR A 61 -3.27 -5.17 12.30
CA TYR A 61 -4.09 -6.33 12.51
C TYR A 61 -3.65 -7.03 13.79
N GLN A 62 -4.55 -7.17 14.76
CA GLN A 62 -4.29 -7.86 16.04
C GLN A 62 -2.99 -7.38 16.69
N SER A 63 -2.88 -6.07 16.88
CA SER A 63 -1.75 -5.43 17.55
C SER A 63 -0.43 -5.46 16.78
N ASN A 64 -0.42 -6.02 15.58
CA ASN A 64 0.75 -5.98 14.71
C ASN A 64 0.56 -4.95 13.62
N ILE A 65 1.65 -4.31 13.23
CA ILE A 65 1.63 -3.36 12.12
C ILE A 65 2.51 -3.89 11.01
N TYR A 66 1.90 -4.05 9.84
CA TYR A 66 2.61 -4.51 8.65
C TYR A 66 2.85 -3.31 7.75
N ARG A 67 4.10 -3.13 7.34
CA ARG A 67 4.49 -1.98 6.51
C ARG A 67 4.93 -2.47 5.15
N ILE A 68 4.34 -1.92 4.11
CA ILE A 68 4.60 -2.31 2.73
C ILE A 68 4.99 -1.07 1.96
N PHE A 69 6.16 -1.10 1.33
CA PHE A 69 6.65 0.06 0.58
C PHE A 69 6.19 -0.01 -0.86
N CYS A 70 5.74 1.13 -1.38
CA CYS A 70 5.20 1.20 -2.72
C CYS A 70 5.41 2.57 -3.34
N CYS A 71 5.17 2.65 -4.63
CA CYS A 71 5.01 3.92 -5.32
C CYS A 71 3.76 3.82 -6.18
N PHE A 72 3.40 4.91 -6.83
CA PHE A 72 2.20 4.95 -7.64
C PHE A 72 2.53 5.29 -9.08
N ASP A 73 1.81 4.67 -10.01
CA ASP A 73 1.98 4.95 -11.41
C ASP A 73 1.22 6.23 -11.75
N ARG A 74 1.91 7.34 -11.63
CA ARG A 74 1.32 8.64 -11.93
C ARG A 74 1.17 8.89 -13.41
N GLY A 75 1.92 8.16 -14.22
CA GLY A 75 1.85 8.32 -15.64
C GLY A 75 0.48 8.05 -16.21
N LEU A 76 -0.24 7.11 -15.63
CA LEU A 76 -1.59 6.77 -16.05
C LEU A 76 -2.63 7.77 -15.58
N ILE A 77 -2.38 8.43 -14.46
CA ILE A 77 -3.37 9.29 -13.81
C ILE A 77 -3.24 10.74 -14.25
N GLU A 78 -2.03 11.23 -14.39
CA GLU A 78 -1.77 12.65 -14.59
C GLU A 78 -1.64 13.06 -16.03
N ARG A 79 -1.52 12.12 -16.92
CA ARG A 79 -1.37 12.48 -18.32
C ARG A 79 -2.67 12.96 -18.90
N PRO A 80 -2.64 14.11 -19.52
CA PRO A 80 -3.85 14.61 -20.18
C PRO A 80 -4.21 13.74 -21.37
#